data_8de62ab905e3ec5310dc40e49fbcc078
#
_entry.id   8de62ab905e3ec5310dc40e49fbcc078
#
_cell.length_a   1.000
_cell.length_b   1.000
_cell.length_c   1.000
_cell.angle_alpha   90.00
_cell.angle_beta   90.00
_cell.angle_gamma   90.00
#
_symmetry.space_group_name_H-M   'P 1'
#
loop_
_entity.id
_entity.type
_entity.pdbx_description
1 polymer ?
#
loop_
_entity_poly.entity_id
_entity_poly.type
_entity_poly.pdbx_seq_one_letter_code
_entity_poly.pdbx_strand_id
1 'polypeptide(L)' 'GHEVVYCLKGRLEYLIDGTIYQVEQGDFVLFEASLPHLWRNPYDTEAEFLLILQTPGATLEPVKRHFVAYPSITHMD' A
#
# COMPACT_ATOMS: atom_id res chain seq x y z
N GLY A 1 7.11 -8.00 -10.48
CA GLY A 1 5.75 -7.50 -10.49
C GLY A 1 5.60 -6.09 -9.99
N HIS A 2 4.40 -5.62 -10.12
CA HIS A 2 4.04 -4.27 -9.70
C HIS A 2 3.02 -4.34 -8.58
N GLU A 3 3.07 -3.36 -7.71
CA GLU A 3 2.10 -3.19 -6.66
C GLU A 3 1.47 -1.80 -6.79
N VAL A 4 0.14 -1.75 -6.68
CA VAL A 4 -0.62 -0.50 -6.64
C VAL A 4 -1.32 -0.44 -5.30
N VAL A 5 -1.16 0.68 -4.62
CA VAL A 5 -1.87 0.97 -3.37
C VAL A 5 -2.76 2.18 -3.63
N TYR A 6 -4.05 2.01 -3.39
CA TYR A 6 -5.04 3.08 -3.53
C TYR A 6 -5.71 3.34 -2.18
N CYS A 7 -5.63 4.57 -1.69
CA CYS A 7 -6.22 4.93 -0.41
C CYS A 7 -7.70 5.29 -0.59
N LEU A 8 -8.56 4.52 0.06
CA LEU A 8 -10.01 4.70 0.00
C LEU A 8 -10.50 5.67 1.06
N LYS A 9 -9.84 5.70 2.23
CA LYS A 9 -10.28 6.48 3.37
C LYS A 9 -9.09 6.77 4.27
N GLY A 10 -9.05 7.97 4.84
CA GLY A 10 -8.00 8.35 5.77
C GLY A 10 -6.68 8.61 5.07
N ARG A 11 -5.60 8.27 5.76
CA ARG A 11 -4.23 8.45 5.25
C ARG A 11 -3.31 7.45 5.90
N LEU A 12 -2.23 7.13 5.20
CA LEU A 12 -1.17 6.28 5.75
C LEU A 12 0.17 6.66 5.13
N GLU A 13 1.23 6.10 5.68
CA GLU A 13 2.56 6.27 5.11
C GLU A 13 3.01 4.96 4.50
N TYR A 14 3.63 5.08 3.34
CA TYR A 14 4.27 3.98 2.65
C TYR A 14 5.74 4.28 2.52
N LEU A 15 6.59 3.39 3.03
CA LEU A 15 8.03 3.49 2.87
C LEU A 15 8.42 2.56 1.73
N ILE A 16 8.98 3.13 0.68
CA ILE A 16 9.38 2.38 -0.50
C ILE A 16 10.80 2.75 -0.84
N ASP A 17 11.69 1.76 -0.78
CA ASP A 17 13.10 1.91 -1.12
C ASP A 17 13.73 3.13 -0.43
N GLY A 18 13.45 3.28 0.86
CA GLY A 18 14.03 4.35 1.68
C GLY A 18 13.31 5.69 1.63
N THR A 19 12.28 5.84 0.81
CA THR A 19 11.50 7.08 0.69
C THR A 19 10.13 6.91 1.30
N ILE A 20 9.72 7.88 2.10
CA ILE A 20 8.39 7.89 2.72
C ILE A 20 7.43 8.66 1.83
N TYR A 21 6.33 8.00 1.50
CA TYR A 21 5.22 8.60 0.74
C TYR A 21 4.00 8.69 1.64
N GLN A 22 3.42 9.87 1.75
CA GLN A 22 2.15 10.04 2.42
C GLN A 22 1.04 9.80 1.40
N VAL A 23 0.18 8.82 1.70
CA VAL A 23 -0.92 8.42 0.81
C VAL A 23 -2.22 8.82 1.48
N GLU A 24 -2.93 9.75 0.87
CA GLU A 24 -4.20 10.26 1.38
C GLU A 24 -5.36 9.74 0.56
N GLN A 25 -6.57 9.95 1.06
CA GLN A 25 -7.77 9.52 0.35
C GLN A 25 -7.77 10.00 -1.11
N GLY A 26 -7.95 9.07 -2.02
CA GLY A 26 -7.93 9.34 -3.45
C GLY A 26 -6.55 9.24 -4.11
N ASP A 27 -5.49 9.15 -3.31
CA ASP A 27 -4.14 8.97 -3.83
C ASP A 27 -3.86 7.50 -4.13
N PHE A 28 -2.94 7.28 -5.06
CA PHE A 28 -2.42 5.94 -5.28
C PHE A 28 -0.90 5.99 -5.47
N VAL A 29 -0.27 4.86 -5.20
CA VAL A 29 1.17 4.67 -5.40
C VAL A 29 1.35 3.40 -6.22
N LEU A 30 2.15 3.49 -7.26
CA LEU A 30 2.54 2.35 -8.09
C LEU A 30 4.04 2.15 -7.97
N PHE A 31 4.47 0.95 -7.66
CA PHE A 31 5.89 0.66 -7.52
C PHE A 31 6.21 -0.79 -7.85
N GLU A 32 7.50 -1.07 -8.08
CA GLU A 32 8.01 -2.42 -8.26
C GLU A 32 7.97 -3.18 -6.94
N ALA A 33 7.27 -4.29 -6.91
CA ALA A 33 7.08 -5.07 -5.69
C ALA A 33 8.37 -5.67 -5.12
N SER A 34 9.42 -5.74 -5.93
CA SER A 34 10.74 -6.21 -5.49
C SER A 34 11.49 -5.20 -4.63
N LEU A 35 11.09 -3.93 -4.65
CA LEU A 35 11.70 -2.93 -3.80
C LEU A 35 11.31 -3.17 -2.34
N PRO A 36 12.24 -2.94 -1.40
CA PRO A 36 11.88 -3.04 0.02
C PRO A 36 10.79 -2.02 0.35
N HIS A 37 9.73 -2.49 1.00
CA HIS A 37 8.61 -1.61 1.30
C HIS A 37 7.85 -2.07 2.53
N LEU A 38 7.25 -1.11 3.21
CA LEU A 38 6.32 -1.35 4.30
C LEU A 38 5.33 -0.19 4.37
N TRP A 39 4.21 -0.41 5.03
CA TRP A 39 3.28 0.66 5.31
C TRP A 39 3.03 0.76 6.81
N ARG A 40 2.60 1.93 7.24
CA ARG A 40 2.22 2.16 8.62
C ARG A 40 1.14 3.23 8.70
N ASN A 41 0.39 3.21 9.78
CA ASN A 41 -0.56 4.27 10.10
C ASN A 41 -0.06 5.00 11.37
N PRO A 42 0.69 6.08 11.24
CA PRO A 42 1.18 6.85 12.39
C PRO A 42 0.15 7.84 12.93
N TYR A 43 -1.03 7.87 12.32
CA TYR A 43 -2.10 8.81 12.68
C TYR A 43 -3.04 8.18 13.68
N ASP A 44 -3.98 8.95 14.19
CA ASP A 44 -4.93 8.51 15.20
C ASP A 44 -6.31 8.12 14.63
N THR A 45 -6.40 8.02 13.32
CA THR A 45 -7.62 7.59 12.62
C THR A 45 -7.34 6.38 11.75
N GLU A 46 -8.39 5.58 11.51
CA GLU A 46 -8.31 4.45 10.59
C GLU A 46 -8.05 4.90 9.17
N ALA A 47 -7.38 4.04 8.42
CA ALA A 47 -7.26 4.18 6.97
C ALA A 47 -7.71 2.89 6.30
N GLU A 48 -8.34 3.04 5.13
CA GLU A 48 -8.72 1.92 4.29
C GLU A 48 -8.03 2.05 2.94
N PHE A 49 -7.48 0.96 2.45
CA PHE A 49 -6.82 0.98 1.15
C PHE A 49 -6.94 -0.35 0.43
N LEU A 50 -6.84 -0.27 -0.90
CA LEU A 50 -6.78 -1.42 -1.77
C LEU A 50 -5.34 -1.64 -2.20
N LEU A 51 -4.93 -2.88 -2.14
CA LEU A 51 -3.62 -3.31 -2.62
C LEU A 51 -3.84 -4.24 -3.79
N ILE A 52 -3.22 -3.93 -4.91
CA ILE A 52 -3.30 -4.72 -6.13
C ILE A 52 -1.90 -5.17 -6.47
N LEU A 53 -1.70 -6.48 -6.52
CA LEU A 53 -0.44 -7.08 -6.90
C LEU A 53 -0.58 -7.68 -8.28
N GLN A 54 0.38 -7.35 -9.14
CA GLN A 54 0.52 -7.98 -10.43
C GLN A 54 1.80 -8.79 -10.43
N THR A 55 1.67 -10.10 -10.49
CA THR A 55 2.84 -10.97 -10.56
C THR A 55 3.34 -11.06 -12.00
N PRO A 56 4.65 -11.06 -12.21
CA PRO A 56 5.19 -11.30 -13.53
C PRO A 56 4.94 -12.76 -13.92
N GLY A 57 4.71 -13.00 -15.19
CA GLY A 57 4.63 -14.34 -15.73
C GLY A 57 3.29 -14.72 -16.29
N ALA A 58 2.97 -16.01 -16.26
CA ALA A 58 1.94 -16.60 -17.09
C ALA A 58 0.51 -16.32 -16.66
N THR A 59 0.27 -16.07 -15.39
CA THR A 59 -1.06 -15.71 -14.93
C THR A 59 -1.16 -14.22 -14.88
N LEU A 60 -2.22 -13.71 -15.41
CA LEU A 60 -2.36 -12.30 -15.66
C LEU A 60 -3.34 -11.63 -14.73
N GLU A 61 -3.90 -12.38 -13.80
CA GLU A 61 -4.86 -11.80 -12.86
C GLU A 61 -4.13 -11.17 -11.68
N PRO A 62 -4.35 -9.88 -11.45
CA PRO A 62 -3.79 -9.24 -10.27
C PRO A 62 -4.46 -9.76 -9.01
N VAL A 63 -3.69 -9.85 -7.94
CA VAL A 63 -4.23 -10.13 -6.61
C VAL A 63 -4.68 -8.83 -6.01
N LYS A 64 -5.94 -8.78 -5.58
CA LYS A 64 -6.49 -7.63 -4.88
C LYS A 64 -6.68 -7.95 -3.41
N ARG A 65 -6.31 -7.01 -2.56
CA ARG A 65 -6.56 -7.10 -1.11
C ARG A 65 -7.07 -5.77 -0.60
N HIS A 66 -8.04 -5.87 0.29
CA HIS A 66 -8.57 -4.71 1.00
C HIS A 66 -8.05 -4.74 2.44
N PHE A 67 -7.50 -3.64 2.88
CA PHE A 67 -6.95 -3.51 4.22
C PHE A 67 -7.61 -2.37 4.96
N VAL A 68 -7.75 -2.57 6.27
CA VAL A 68 -8.05 -1.49 7.21
C VAL A 68 -6.82 -1.35 8.10
N ALA A 69 -6.20 -0.19 8.05
CA ALA A 69 -5.00 0.09 8.82
C ALA A 69 -5.39 0.87 10.08
N TYR A 70 -5.32 0.20 11.21
CA TYR A 70 -5.59 0.83 12.50
C TYR A 70 -4.40 1.68 12.93
N PRO A 71 -4.63 2.68 13.82
CA PRO A 71 -3.54 3.53 14.30
C PRO A 71 -2.37 2.73 14.90
N SER A 72 -1.16 3.21 14.66
CA SER A 72 0.08 2.65 15.21
C SER A 72 0.47 1.27 14.70
N ILE A 73 -0.17 0.79 13.62
CA ILE A 73 0.21 -0.47 12.98
C ILE A 73 1.25 -0.22 11.91
N THR A 74 2.25 -1.10 11.88
CA THR A 74 3.25 -1.17 10.81
C THR A 74 3.20 -2.56 10.21
N HIS A 75 3.18 -2.64 8.88
CA HIS A 75 3.11 -3.91 8.19
C HIS A 75 4.05 -3.92 6.98
N MET A 76 4.70 -5.06 6.77
CA MET A 76 5.55 -5.31 5.59
C MET A 76 4.79 -6.25 4.66
N ASP A 77 4.60 -5.79 3.42
CA ASP A 77 3.87 -6.56 2.39
C ASP A 77 4.69 -7.71 1.83
#